data_5a7b16b29aa93690540329947782ec61
#
_entry.id   5a7b16b29aa93690540329947782ec61
#
_cell.length_a   1.000
_cell.length_b   1.000
_cell.length_c   1.000
_cell.angle_alpha   90.00
_cell.angle_beta   90.00
_cell.angle_gamma   90.00
#
_symmetry.space_group_name_H-M   'P 1'
#
loop_
_entity.id
_entity.type
_entity.pdbx_description
1 polymer ?
#
loop_
_entity_poly.entity_id
_entity_poly.type
_entity_poly.pdbx_seq_one_letter_code
_entity_poly.pdbx_strand_id
1 'polypeptide(L)'
;MNAVKHLLPQVPQYFKANLHTHSTISDGKLTPEEVKEGYKALGYQILCLTDHNTIVNHSDMNEPDFLMLTGIEININAPDMTKVGSKTYHMILIAKEPDNLWCPAKLHRWFPINEEYERKTQYGDLVLQYSPDSINNMIAKANEKGFLVMYNHPTWSCQTYPDYAGLKGLWGMELRNTECCMIGHDENNFRVYRDLLNQGNRVYPLGTDDMHNRRSLGKSWIMVGAPELSYGSVIEALKKGDFYMSCGPEIMDLWIEGGKLKVICSDAKRINLETHGRIARNVIAKDNNWLREAEVDLTDFIDKVKED
;
A
#
# COMPACT_ATOMS: atom_id res chain seq x y z
N MET A 1 32.04 -10.00 17.75
CA MET A 1 31.38 -10.47 16.53
C MET A 1 30.33 -9.44 16.20
N ASN A 2 30.43 -8.76 15.05
CA ASN A 2 29.38 -7.84 14.62
C ASN A 2 28.13 -8.67 14.29
N ALA A 3 27.06 -8.46 15.04
CA ALA A 3 25.81 -9.19 14.82
C ALA A 3 25.24 -8.85 13.44
N VAL A 4 24.84 -9.86 12.67
CA VAL A 4 24.05 -9.68 11.44
C VAL A 4 22.63 -9.30 11.85
N LYS A 5 22.10 -8.23 11.24
CA LYS A 5 20.72 -7.80 11.43
C LYS A 5 20.01 -7.80 10.08
N HIS A 6 19.18 -8.80 9.81
CA HIS A 6 18.30 -8.81 8.64
C HIS A 6 17.22 -7.74 8.80
N LEU A 7 16.94 -7.04 7.71
CA LEU A 7 15.91 -6.00 7.61
C LEU A 7 14.64 -6.51 6.90
N LEU A 8 14.76 -7.62 6.20
CA LEU A 8 13.63 -8.40 5.69
C LEU A 8 13.43 -9.64 6.54
N PRO A 9 12.18 -10.10 6.75
CA PRO A 9 11.90 -11.30 7.53
C PRO A 9 12.54 -12.54 6.89
N GLN A 10 13.16 -13.37 7.72
CA GLN A 10 13.74 -14.65 7.32
C GLN A 10 12.64 -15.72 7.39
N VAL A 11 11.86 -15.84 6.34
CA VAL A 11 10.70 -16.73 6.21
C VAL A 11 10.88 -17.70 5.04
N PRO A 12 10.15 -18.85 5.01
CA PRO A 12 10.28 -19.82 3.94
C PRO A 12 9.98 -19.27 2.55
N GLN A 13 9.04 -18.32 2.45
CA GLN A 13 8.69 -17.70 1.19
C GLN A 13 8.07 -16.31 1.38
N TYR A 14 8.07 -15.55 0.28
CA TYR A 14 7.36 -14.29 0.15
C TYR A 14 6.14 -14.49 -0.76
N PHE A 15 5.02 -13.87 -0.37
CA PHE A 15 3.77 -13.91 -1.12
C PHE A 15 3.55 -12.59 -1.85
N LYS A 16 3.30 -12.69 -3.15
CA LYS A 16 3.02 -11.52 -3.99
C LYS A 16 1.58 -11.05 -3.76
N ALA A 17 1.41 -9.76 -3.44
CA ALA A 17 0.12 -9.21 -3.06
C ALA A 17 -0.24 -7.93 -3.80
N ASN A 18 -1.53 -7.74 -4.11
CA ASN A 18 -2.10 -6.44 -4.47
C ASN A 18 -3.20 -6.07 -3.47
N LEU A 19 -3.11 -4.85 -2.93
CA LEU A 19 -3.99 -4.38 -1.85
C LEU A 19 -4.92 -3.25 -2.26
N HIS A 20 -4.97 -2.91 -3.57
CA HIS A 20 -5.88 -1.91 -4.12
C HIS A 20 -6.34 -2.35 -5.51
N THR A 21 -7.62 -2.71 -5.62
CA THR A 21 -8.20 -3.20 -6.86
C THR A 21 -9.72 -3.13 -6.83
N HIS A 22 -10.34 -2.90 -7.97
CA HIS A 22 -11.77 -2.72 -8.14
C HIS A 22 -12.37 -3.82 -8.99
N SER A 23 -13.64 -4.13 -8.71
CA SER A 23 -14.42 -5.10 -9.47
C SER A 23 -15.74 -4.48 -9.97
N THR A 24 -16.58 -5.30 -10.61
CA THR A 24 -17.96 -4.90 -10.99
C THR A 24 -18.87 -4.64 -9.80
N ILE A 25 -18.40 -4.80 -8.57
CA ILE A 25 -19.13 -4.39 -7.36
C ILE A 25 -19.16 -2.87 -7.24
N SER A 26 -18.13 -2.18 -7.73
CA SER A 26 -18.11 -0.72 -7.86
C SER A 26 -18.04 -0.29 -9.34
N ASP A 27 -16.89 0.10 -9.82
CA ASP A 27 -16.70 0.66 -11.15
C ASP A 27 -15.61 -0.04 -11.98
N GLY A 28 -15.06 -1.14 -11.46
CA GLY A 28 -14.20 -2.04 -12.22
C GLY A 28 -14.95 -2.75 -13.36
N LYS A 29 -14.22 -3.26 -14.33
CA LYS A 29 -14.76 -3.92 -15.52
C LYS A 29 -14.80 -5.44 -15.44
N LEU A 30 -14.19 -6.03 -14.43
CA LEU A 30 -14.09 -7.47 -14.22
C LEU A 30 -14.88 -7.87 -12.97
N THR A 31 -15.49 -9.07 -13.01
CA THR A 31 -16.11 -9.63 -11.79
C THR A 31 -15.05 -9.95 -10.74
N PRO A 32 -15.39 -10.08 -9.45
CA PRO A 32 -14.46 -10.52 -8.42
C PRO A 32 -13.67 -11.78 -8.79
N GLU A 33 -14.34 -12.77 -9.41
CA GLU A 33 -13.73 -14.02 -9.86
C GLU A 33 -12.73 -13.77 -11.01
N GLU A 34 -13.09 -12.96 -12.00
CA GLU A 34 -12.20 -12.61 -13.12
C GLU A 34 -10.98 -11.82 -12.64
N VAL A 35 -11.14 -10.95 -11.63
CA VAL A 35 -10.03 -10.23 -11.00
C VAL A 35 -9.09 -11.21 -10.32
N LYS A 36 -9.63 -12.11 -9.45
CA LYS A 36 -8.86 -13.15 -8.77
C LYS A 36 -8.05 -13.99 -9.77
N GLU A 37 -8.71 -14.56 -10.80
CA GLU A 37 -8.06 -15.39 -11.79
C GLU A 37 -6.97 -14.63 -12.56
N GLY A 38 -7.20 -13.35 -12.87
CA GLY A 38 -6.23 -12.49 -13.51
C GLY A 38 -4.96 -12.30 -12.68
N TYR A 39 -5.09 -12.02 -11.38
CA TYR A 39 -3.95 -11.89 -10.47
C TYR A 39 -3.27 -13.22 -10.21
N LYS A 40 -4.03 -14.29 -9.99
CA LYS A 40 -3.50 -15.64 -9.79
C LYS A 40 -2.64 -16.10 -10.97
N ALA A 41 -3.09 -15.84 -12.20
CA ALA A 41 -2.33 -16.16 -13.42
C ALA A 41 -0.99 -15.40 -13.53
N LEU A 42 -0.83 -14.28 -12.81
CA LEU A 42 0.40 -13.49 -12.74
C LEU A 42 1.26 -13.81 -11.50
N GLY A 43 0.94 -14.91 -10.81
CA GLY A 43 1.70 -15.41 -9.66
C GLY A 43 1.43 -14.64 -8.35
N TYR A 44 0.33 -13.93 -8.25
CA TYR A 44 -0.11 -13.36 -6.97
C TYR A 44 -0.75 -14.45 -6.11
N GLN A 45 -0.57 -14.33 -4.81
CA GLN A 45 -1.18 -15.22 -3.81
C GLN A 45 -2.08 -14.46 -2.82
N ILE A 46 -2.01 -13.14 -2.78
CA ILE A 46 -2.82 -12.32 -1.90
C ILE A 46 -3.48 -11.20 -2.70
N LEU A 47 -4.78 -11.03 -2.49
CA LEU A 47 -5.55 -9.97 -3.14
C LEU A 47 -6.51 -9.33 -2.14
N CYS A 48 -6.61 -7.99 -2.18
CA CYS A 48 -7.65 -7.24 -1.50
C CYS A 48 -8.51 -6.54 -2.55
N LEU A 49 -9.77 -6.96 -2.70
CA LEU A 49 -10.76 -6.18 -3.44
C LEU A 49 -11.22 -5.03 -2.56
N THR A 50 -11.04 -3.82 -3.07
CA THR A 50 -11.28 -2.57 -2.32
C THR A 50 -12.27 -1.69 -3.06
N ASP A 51 -13.37 -2.29 -3.49
CA ASP A 51 -14.44 -1.61 -4.20
C ASP A 51 -14.88 -0.33 -3.48
N HIS A 52 -15.15 0.72 -4.23
CA HIS A 52 -15.53 2.03 -3.70
C HIS A 52 -16.74 1.95 -2.76
N ASN A 53 -16.59 2.47 -1.55
CA ASN A 53 -17.64 2.62 -0.55
C ASN A 53 -18.48 1.33 -0.30
N THR A 54 -17.91 0.17 -0.64
CA THR A 54 -18.58 -1.14 -0.49
C THR A 54 -17.59 -2.17 0.04
N ILE A 55 -17.84 -2.66 1.25
CA ILE A 55 -16.99 -3.68 1.87
C ILE A 55 -17.62 -5.07 1.73
N VAL A 56 -16.82 -6.01 1.25
CA VAL A 56 -17.27 -7.39 1.03
C VAL A 56 -16.22 -8.37 1.56
N ASN A 57 -16.67 -9.41 2.26
CA ASN A 57 -15.82 -10.54 2.60
C ASN A 57 -15.85 -11.56 1.46
N HIS A 58 -14.72 -11.78 0.83
CA HIS A 58 -14.51 -12.74 -0.26
C HIS A 58 -13.81 -14.03 0.18
N SER A 59 -13.92 -14.41 1.45
CA SER A 59 -13.27 -15.63 1.97
C SER A 59 -13.74 -16.92 1.31
N ASP A 60 -14.91 -16.92 0.71
CA ASP A 60 -15.45 -18.01 -0.11
C ASP A 60 -14.65 -18.25 -1.40
N MET A 61 -13.84 -17.27 -1.81
CA MET A 61 -12.94 -17.36 -2.96
C MET A 61 -11.51 -17.80 -2.57
N ASN A 62 -11.23 -18.07 -1.29
CA ASN A 62 -9.93 -18.54 -0.84
C ASN A 62 -9.61 -19.93 -1.39
N GLU A 63 -8.33 -20.14 -1.69
CA GLU A 63 -7.77 -21.42 -2.11
C GLU A 63 -6.51 -21.73 -1.30
N PRO A 64 -5.99 -22.97 -1.30
CA PRO A 64 -4.78 -23.29 -0.55
C PRO A 64 -3.55 -22.44 -0.94
N ASP A 65 -3.53 -21.90 -2.16
CA ASP A 65 -2.47 -21.09 -2.75
C ASP A 65 -2.90 -19.63 -3.03
N PHE A 66 -4.09 -19.21 -2.61
CA PHE A 66 -4.60 -17.87 -2.85
C PHE A 66 -5.51 -17.37 -1.73
N LEU A 67 -5.20 -16.19 -1.19
CA LEU A 67 -5.88 -15.55 -0.06
C LEU A 67 -6.53 -14.24 -0.48
N MET A 68 -7.82 -14.12 -0.20
CA MET A 68 -8.56 -12.86 -0.29
C MET A 68 -8.55 -12.13 1.05
N LEU A 69 -8.15 -10.86 1.04
CA LEU A 69 -8.31 -9.96 2.17
C LEU A 69 -9.58 -9.13 2.03
N THR A 70 -10.19 -8.79 3.13
CA THR A 70 -11.38 -7.92 3.19
C THR A 70 -10.93 -6.46 3.26
N GLY A 71 -11.44 -5.63 2.35
CA GLY A 71 -11.10 -4.20 2.32
C GLY A 71 -12.16 -3.37 1.62
N ILE A 72 -11.96 -2.06 1.66
CA ILE A 72 -12.84 -1.06 1.05
C ILE A 72 -12.01 0.18 0.72
N GLU A 73 -12.30 0.84 -0.40
CA GLU A 73 -11.82 2.20 -0.64
C GLU A 73 -12.91 3.22 -0.32
N ILE A 74 -12.60 4.13 0.60
CA ILE A 74 -13.47 5.22 1.03
C ILE A 74 -13.19 6.47 0.22
N ASN A 75 -14.23 7.05 -0.40
CA ASN A 75 -14.16 8.32 -1.12
C ASN A 75 -14.71 9.47 -0.27
N ILE A 76 -13.94 10.54 -0.11
CA ILE A 76 -14.37 11.76 0.58
C ILE A 76 -14.03 12.95 -0.31
N ASN A 77 -15.04 13.43 -1.02
CA ASN A 77 -14.90 14.48 -2.01
C ASN A 77 -14.97 15.88 -1.38
N ALA A 78 -14.25 16.82 -1.97
CA ALA A 78 -14.46 18.25 -1.70
C ALA A 78 -15.90 18.66 -2.05
N PRO A 79 -16.44 19.73 -1.42
CA PRO A 79 -17.87 20.08 -1.58
C PRO A 79 -18.32 20.39 -3.02
N ASP A 80 -17.41 20.79 -3.89
CA ASP A 80 -17.72 21.14 -5.28
C ASP A 80 -16.78 20.41 -6.24
N MET A 81 -17.19 19.22 -6.67
CA MET A 81 -16.44 18.39 -7.63
C MET A 81 -16.58 18.84 -9.09
N THR A 82 -17.33 19.91 -9.34
CA THR A 82 -17.47 20.47 -10.71
C THR A 82 -16.31 21.38 -11.11
N LYS A 83 -15.52 21.85 -10.14
CA LYS A 83 -14.37 22.71 -10.38
C LYS A 83 -13.17 21.94 -10.87
N VAL A 84 -12.43 22.54 -11.80
CA VAL A 84 -11.12 22.02 -12.24
C VAL A 84 -10.18 21.96 -11.02
N GLY A 85 -9.53 20.82 -10.83
CA GLY A 85 -8.65 20.60 -9.68
C GLY A 85 -9.39 20.36 -8.36
N SER A 86 -10.67 19.97 -8.42
CA SER A 86 -11.40 19.49 -7.24
C SER A 86 -10.67 18.32 -6.58
N LYS A 87 -10.66 18.33 -5.25
CA LYS A 87 -9.88 17.40 -4.45
C LYS A 87 -10.72 16.28 -3.89
N THR A 88 -10.12 15.11 -3.73
CA THR A 88 -10.73 14.00 -3.01
C THR A 88 -9.71 13.35 -2.08
N TYR A 89 -10.17 12.71 -1.00
CA TYR A 89 -9.39 11.70 -0.29
C TYR A 89 -9.91 10.32 -0.68
N HIS A 90 -9.01 9.48 -1.10
CA HIS A 90 -9.25 8.06 -1.23
C HIS A 90 -8.41 7.32 -0.19
N MET A 91 -9.08 6.51 0.61
CA MET A 91 -8.46 5.82 1.75
C MET A 91 -8.88 4.36 1.73
N ILE A 92 -7.91 3.45 1.67
CA ILE A 92 -8.21 2.03 1.84
C ILE A 92 -8.20 1.66 3.32
N LEU A 93 -9.22 0.91 3.70
CA LEU A 93 -9.31 0.23 4.98
C LEU A 93 -9.21 -1.26 4.74
N ILE A 94 -8.15 -1.91 5.25
CA ILE A 94 -7.97 -3.37 5.20
C ILE A 94 -8.34 -3.93 6.55
N ALA A 95 -9.32 -4.81 6.59
CA ALA A 95 -9.79 -5.44 7.82
C ALA A 95 -8.72 -6.39 8.40
N LYS A 96 -8.50 -6.35 9.72
CA LYS A 96 -7.59 -7.28 10.41
C LYS A 96 -8.24 -8.66 10.63
N GLU A 97 -9.56 -8.74 10.53
CA GLU A 97 -10.35 -9.97 10.58
C GLU A 97 -11.26 -10.05 9.36
N PRO A 98 -11.41 -11.22 8.72
CA PRO A 98 -12.07 -11.33 7.41
C PRO A 98 -13.56 -10.97 7.43
N ASP A 99 -14.24 -11.11 8.56
CA ASP A 99 -15.66 -10.83 8.76
C ASP A 99 -15.95 -9.45 9.35
N ASN A 100 -14.92 -8.61 9.49
CA ASN A 100 -15.10 -7.22 9.90
C ASN A 100 -15.56 -6.37 8.71
N LEU A 101 -16.87 -6.17 8.59
CA LEU A 101 -17.51 -5.41 7.52
C LEU A 101 -17.92 -4.00 7.98
N TRP A 102 -17.19 -3.40 8.90
CA TRP A 102 -17.44 -2.02 9.33
C TRP A 102 -17.06 -1.03 8.23
N CYS A 103 -17.95 -0.08 7.97
CA CYS A 103 -17.76 1.06 7.08
C CYS A 103 -17.99 2.35 7.89
N PRO A 104 -17.15 3.39 7.80
CA PRO A 104 -17.22 4.56 8.69
C PRO A 104 -18.54 5.33 8.63
N ALA A 105 -19.21 5.32 7.47
CA ALA A 105 -20.48 5.98 7.25
C ALA A 105 -21.20 5.34 6.05
N LYS A 106 -22.50 5.62 5.89
CA LYS A 106 -23.21 5.33 4.64
C LYS A 106 -22.86 6.40 3.62
N LEU A 107 -21.93 6.07 2.71
CA LEU A 107 -21.39 7.00 1.72
C LEU A 107 -22.19 6.95 0.41
N HIS A 108 -22.14 8.06 -0.32
CA HIS A 108 -22.72 8.12 -1.67
C HIS A 108 -21.96 7.18 -2.61
N ARG A 109 -22.70 6.50 -3.48
CA ARG A 109 -22.18 5.64 -4.55
C ARG A 109 -22.77 6.09 -5.89
N TRP A 110 -21.96 6.09 -6.94
CA TRP A 110 -22.37 6.45 -8.31
C TRP A 110 -22.62 5.24 -9.21
N PHE A 111 -22.61 4.04 -8.61
CA PHE A 111 -22.85 2.74 -9.24
C PHE A 111 -23.99 2.00 -8.53
N PRO A 112 -24.61 1.01 -9.21
CA PRO A 112 -25.67 0.20 -8.61
C PRO A 112 -25.20 -0.53 -7.36
N ILE A 113 -26.03 -0.53 -6.33
CA ILE A 113 -25.74 -1.17 -5.05
C ILE A 113 -26.31 -2.59 -5.06
N ASN A 114 -25.50 -3.56 -4.67
CA ASN A 114 -26.00 -4.89 -4.34
C ASN A 114 -26.61 -4.86 -2.93
N GLU A 115 -27.92 -5.12 -2.85
CA GLU A 115 -28.65 -5.09 -1.59
C GLU A 115 -28.14 -6.11 -0.54
N GLU A 116 -27.56 -7.22 -0.97
CA GLU A 116 -27.00 -8.21 -0.07
C GLU A 116 -25.77 -7.66 0.65
N TYR A 117 -24.86 -7.00 -0.07
CA TYR A 117 -23.68 -6.37 0.52
C TYR A 117 -24.07 -5.20 1.43
N GLU A 118 -25.06 -4.40 0.99
CA GLU A 118 -25.61 -3.31 1.80
C GLU A 118 -26.15 -3.81 3.15
N ARG A 119 -26.87 -4.93 3.16
CA ARG A 119 -27.40 -5.52 4.41
C ARG A 119 -26.32 -6.08 5.34
N LYS A 120 -25.21 -6.54 4.80
CA LYS A 120 -24.09 -7.09 5.58
C LYS A 120 -23.17 -6.01 6.15
N THR A 121 -23.15 -4.83 5.53
CA THR A 121 -22.26 -3.72 5.94
C THR A 121 -22.71 -3.16 7.29
N GLN A 122 -21.75 -3.03 8.21
CA GLN A 122 -21.93 -2.43 9.53
C GLN A 122 -21.56 -0.94 9.48
N TYR A 123 -22.54 -0.08 9.22
CA TYR A 123 -22.28 1.34 9.12
C TYR A 123 -22.01 1.99 10.47
N GLY A 124 -20.93 2.78 10.52
CA GLY A 124 -20.70 3.76 11.56
C GLY A 124 -21.53 5.03 11.34
N ASP A 125 -21.37 5.95 12.25
CA ASP A 125 -22.11 7.22 12.34
C ASP A 125 -21.24 8.45 12.07
N LEU A 126 -20.07 8.27 11.44
CA LEU A 126 -19.18 9.40 11.17
C LEU A 126 -19.76 10.32 10.10
N VAL A 127 -19.66 11.63 10.36
CA VAL A 127 -19.90 12.66 9.35
C VAL A 127 -18.57 12.98 8.68
N LEU A 128 -18.38 12.45 7.47
CA LEU A 128 -17.13 12.62 6.72
C LEU A 128 -17.18 13.88 5.86
N GLN A 129 -16.16 14.71 6.01
CA GLN A 129 -15.97 15.96 5.27
C GLN A 129 -14.55 16.03 4.70
N TYR A 130 -14.38 16.72 3.60
CA TYR A 130 -13.06 16.97 3.02
C TYR A 130 -12.28 17.96 3.90
N SER A 131 -11.62 17.44 4.91
CA SER A 131 -10.68 18.18 5.76
C SER A 131 -9.73 17.23 6.48
N PRO A 132 -8.47 17.61 6.76
CA PRO A 132 -7.54 16.78 7.51
C PRO A 132 -8.06 16.32 8.88
N ASP A 133 -8.82 17.15 9.57
CA ASP A 133 -9.40 16.80 10.89
C ASP A 133 -10.45 15.70 10.77
N SER A 134 -11.35 15.81 9.79
CA SER A 134 -12.34 14.76 9.52
C SER A 134 -11.68 13.44 9.11
N ILE A 135 -10.64 13.51 8.28
CA ILE A 135 -9.87 12.33 7.87
C ILE A 135 -9.13 11.72 9.06
N ASN A 136 -8.49 12.51 9.91
CA ASN A 136 -7.83 12.02 11.12
C ASN A 136 -8.81 11.32 12.08
N ASN A 137 -10.03 11.87 12.23
CA ASN A 137 -11.08 11.21 13.02
C ASN A 137 -11.46 9.85 12.42
N MET A 138 -11.63 9.78 11.10
CA MET A 138 -11.91 8.51 10.39
C MET A 138 -10.76 7.51 10.57
N ILE A 139 -9.51 7.94 10.39
CA ILE A 139 -8.32 7.07 10.56
C ILE A 139 -8.28 6.51 11.99
N ALA A 140 -8.45 7.37 13.00
CA ALA A 140 -8.46 6.95 14.39
C ALA A 140 -9.55 5.92 14.67
N LYS A 141 -10.76 6.17 14.16
CA LYS A 141 -11.89 5.25 14.34
C LYS A 141 -11.71 3.94 13.59
N ALA A 142 -11.18 3.97 12.37
CA ALA A 142 -10.86 2.76 11.60
C ALA A 142 -9.80 1.90 12.31
N ASN A 143 -8.75 2.53 12.85
CA ASN A 143 -7.74 1.83 13.65
C ASN A 143 -8.35 1.16 14.90
N GLU A 144 -9.24 1.86 15.63
CA GLU A 144 -9.98 1.33 16.78
C GLU A 144 -10.87 0.15 16.38
N LYS A 145 -11.49 0.24 15.19
CA LYS A 145 -12.37 -0.79 14.63
C LYS A 145 -11.62 -1.97 14.01
N GLY A 146 -10.29 -2.01 14.08
CA GLY A 146 -9.51 -3.16 13.64
C GLY A 146 -9.15 -3.13 12.16
N PHE A 147 -8.89 -1.96 11.59
CA PHE A 147 -8.39 -1.83 10.23
C PHE A 147 -6.93 -1.37 10.18
N LEU A 148 -6.26 -1.65 9.07
CA LEU A 148 -5.08 -0.95 8.59
C LEU A 148 -5.54 0.12 7.62
N VAL A 149 -5.05 1.36 7.77
CA VAL A 149 -5.49 2.49 6.95
C VAL A 149 -4.39 2.90 6.00
N MET A 150 -4.68 2.89 4.71
CA MET A 150 -3.77 3.29 3.65
C MET A 150 -4.27 4.56 2.95
N TYR A 151 -3.35 5.47 2.65
CA TYR A 151 -3.60 6.72 1.93
C TYR A 151 -3.25 6.55 0.46
N ASN A 152 -4.21 6.85 -0.44
CA ASN A 152 -4.12 6.50 -1.85
C ASN A 152 -3.84 7.71 -2.74
N HIS A 153 -3.12 7.49 -3.83
CA HIS A 153 -2.88 8.33 -5.03
C HIS A 153 -3.11 9.86 -4.86
N PRO A 154 -2.36 10.53 -3.99
CA PRO A 154 -2.56 11.95 -3.67
C PRO A 154 -2.38 12.90 -4.85
N THR A 155 -1.54 12.56 -5.83
CA THR A 155 -1.32 13.40 -7.01
C THR A 155 -2.54 13.41 -7.91
N TRP A 156 -3.10 12.25 -8.23
CA TRP A 156 -4.36 12.13 -8.97
C TRP A 156 -5.51 12.84 -8.24
N SER A 157 -5.53 12.73 -6.93
CA SER A 157 -6.52 13.37 -6.05
C SER A 157 -6.37 14.88 -5.95
N CYS A 158 -5.47 15.50 -6.70
CA CYS A 158 -5.16 16.94 -6.71
C CYS A 158 -4.77 17.49 -5.33
N GLN A 159 -4.24 16.65 -4.44
CA GLN A 159 -3.89 17.03 -3.07
C GLN A 159 -2.55 17.75 -3.00
N THR A 160 -2.44 18.61 -2.03
CA THR A 160 -1.26 19.44 -1.77
C THR A 160 -0.81 19.28 -0.32
N TYR A 161 0.36 19.80 0.04
CA TYR A 161 0.93 19.66 1.38
C TYR A 161 -0.04 19.91 2.55
N PRO A 162 -0.89 20.96 2.54
CA PRO A 162 -1.88 21.17 3.61
C PRO A 162 -2.91 20.04 3.75
N ASP A 163 -3.16 19.27 2.69
CA ASP A 163 -4.17 18.22 2.73
C ASP A 163 -3.64 16.98 3.47
N TYR A 164 -2.34 16.65 3.36
CA TYR A 164 -1.79 15.41 3.90
C TYR A 164 -0.77 15.59 5.06
N ALA A 165 -0.16 16.78 5.21
CA ALA A 165 0.90 16.98 6.19
C ALA A 165 0.44 16.74 7.64
N GLY A 166 -0.84 16.99 7.94
CA GLY A 166 -1.43 16.78 9.25
C GLY A 166 -2.03 15.40 9.51
N LEU A 167 -1.96 14.47 8.55
CA LEU A 167 -2.53 13.13 8.70
C LEU A 167 -1.73 12.30 9.72
N LYS A 168 -2.45 11.54 10.56
CA LYS A 168 -1.88 10.74 11.65
C LYS A 168 -2.52 9.37 11.71
N GLY A 169 -1.74 8.35 12.14
CA GLY A 169 -2.26 7.01 12.34
C GLY A 169 -2.43 6.20 11.06
N LEU A 170 -1.91 6.66 9.93
CA LEU A 170 -1.80 5.88 8.71
C LEU A 170 -0.88 4.67 8.95
N TRP A 171 -1.27 3.52 8.45
CA TRP A 171 -0.43 2.33 8.37
C TRP A 171 0.46 2.38 7.12
N GLY A 172 -0.11 2.77 5.98
CA GLY A 172 0.59 2.79 4.70
C GLY A 172 0.12 3.89 3.78
N MET A 173 0.85 4.09 2.68
CA MET A 173 0.42 4.93 1.58
C MET A 173 0.89 4.37 0.24
N GLU A 174 0.19 4.70 -0.81
CA GLU A 174 0.62 4.40 -2.16
C GLU A 174 1.80 5.27 -2.56
N LEU A 175 2.98 4.63 -2.58
CA LEU A 175 4.17 5.22 -3.18
C LEU A 175 4.06 5.21 -4.71
N ARG A 176 3.41 4.18 -5.26
CA ARG A 176 3.10 4.06 -6.69
C ARG A 176 1.71 3.48 -6.90
N ASN A 177 0.90 4.16 -7.71
CA ASN A 177 -0.39 3.68 -8.20
C ASN A 177 -0.31 3.47 -9.72
N THR A 178 -0.59 2.24 -10.17
CA THR A 178 -0.41 1.85 -11.58
C THR A 178 -1.47 2.47 -12.49
N GLU A 179 -2.76 2.41 -12.12
CA GLU A 179 -3.83 2.95 -12.98
C GLU A 179 -3.62 4.43 -13.22
N CYS A 180 -3.33 5.20 -12.18
CA CYS A 180 -3.05 6.64 -12.30
C CYS A 180 -1.85 6.92 -13.20
N CYS A 181 -0.76 6.14 -13.08
CA CYS A 181 0.38 6.27 -14.00
C CYS A 181 0.01 5.95 -15.46
N MET A 182 -0.82 4.93 -15.68
CA MET A 182 -1.20 4.50 -17.04
C MET A 182 -2.16 5.46 -17.74
N ILE A 183 -2.93 6.24 -17.00
CA ILE A 183 -3.75 7.31 -17.56
C ILE A 183 -3.00 8.64 -17.72
N GLY A 184 -1.72 8.68 -17.31
CA GLY A 184 -0.81 9.79 -17.61
C GLY A 184 -0.43 10.66 -16.41
N HIS A 185 -0.83 10.32 -15.19
CA HIS A 185 -0.38 11.03 -13.97
C HIS A 185 0.99 10.53 -13.52
N ASP A 186 1.82 11.41 -12.97
CA ASP A 186 3.04 11.02 -12.25
C ASP A 186 2.67 10.64 -10.81
N GLU A 187 2.14 9.44 -10.64
CA GLU A 187 1.72 8.89 -9.34
C GLU A 187 2.86 8.09 -8.68
N ASN A 188 4.08 8.67 -8.70
CA ASN A 188 5.22 8.22 -7.93
C ASN A 188 5.41 9.17 -6.74
N ASN A 189 4.78 8.89 -5.63
CA ASN A 189 4.55 9.81 -4.51
C ASN A 189 5.72 9.91 -3.51
N PHE A 190 6.98 9.81 -3.98
CA PHE A 190 8.17 9.89 -3.12
C PHE A 190 8.22 11.17 -2.28
N ARG A 191 7.74 12.30 -2.83
CA ARG A 191 7.71 13.56 -2.09
C ARG A 191 6.71 13.51 -0.95
N VAL A 192 5.50 13.08 -1.20
CA VAL A 192 4.44 12.95 -0.17
C VAL A 192 4.88 11.98 0.92
N TYR A 193 5.44 10.83 0.52
CA TYR A 193 5.96 9.83 1.45
C TYR A 193 7.03 10.42 2.38
N ARG A 194 8.01 11.13 1.80
CA ARG A 194 9.06 11.79 2.58
C ARG A 194 8.50 12.87 3.52
N ASP A 195 7.53 13.64 3.07
CA ASP A 195 6.89 14.66 3.90
C ASP A 195 6.17 14.02 5.09
N LEU A 196 5.47 12.91 4.91
CA LEU A 196 4.84 12.15 6.01
C LEU A 196 5.86 11.59 7.00
N LEU A 197 6.97 11.01 6.52
CA LEU A 197 8.05 10.53 7.38
C LEU A 197 8.68 11.68 8.19
N ASN A 198 8.89 12.84 7.56
CA ASN A 198 9.45 14.03 8.22
C ASN A 198 8.53 14.61 9.31
N GLN A 199 7.23 14.30 9.26
CA GLN A 199 6.27 14.63 10.33
C GLN A 199 6.29 13.61 11.49
N GLY A 200 7.18 12.63 11.46
CA GLY A 200 7.29 11.59 12.47
C GLY A 200 6.29 10.43 12.30
N ASN A 201 5.58 10.35 11.17
CA ASN A 201 4.70 9.24 10.89
C ASN A 201 5.51 7.98 10.54
N ARG A 202 5.07 6.83 11.05
CA ARG A 202 5.53 5.51 10.60
C ARG A 202 4.55 4.99 9.55
N VAL A 203 4.84 5.26 8.28
CA VAL A 203 3.98 4.88 7.15
C VAL A 203 4.77 3.94 6.24
N TYR A 204 4.17 2.82 5.86
CA TYR A 204 4.80 1.87 4.93
C TYR A 204 4.51 2.25 3.47
N PRO A 205 5.51 2.12 2.57
CA PRO A 205 5.31 2.39 1.15
C PRO A 205 4.67 1.18 0.46
N LEU A 206 3.62 1.41 -0.33
CA LEU A 206 2.96 0.37 -1.11
C LEU A 206 3.02 0.66 -2.61
N GLY A 207 3.17 -0.40 -3.39
CA GLY A 207 2.91 -0.40 -4.83
C GLY A 207 1.60 -1.14 -5.08
N THR A 208 0.69 -0.52 -5.81
CA THR A 208 -0.63 -1.06 -6.08
C THR A 208 -1.02 -0.87 -7.53
N ASP A 209 -2.01 -1.60 -7.98
CA ASP A 209 -2.50 -1.46 -9.34
C ASP A 209 -3.69 -0.51 -9.45
N ASP A 210 -4.54 -0.43 -8.42
CA ASP A 210 -5.81 0.31 -8.50
C ASP A 210 -6.61 -0.12 -9.75
N MET A 211 -6.65 -1.45 -9.94
CA MET A 211 -7.06 -2.05 -11.20
C MET A 211 -8.55 -1.88 -11.43
N HIS A 212 -8.92 -1.16 -12.47
CA HIS A 212 -10.29 -1.03 -12.97
C HIS A 212 -10.53 -1.86 -14.25
N ASN A 213 -9.45 -2.25 -14.93
CA ASN A 213 -9.50 -3.06 -16.14
C ASN A 213 -8.16 -3.79 -16.37
N ARG A 214 -8.13 -4.73 -17.34
CA ARG A 214 -6.97 -5.62 -17.56
C ARG A 214 -5.66 -4.91 -17.89
N ARG A 215 -5.65 -3.65 -18.34
CA ARG A 215 -4.41 -2.96 -18.74
C ARG A 215 -3.50 -2.64 -17.56
N SER A 216 -4.07 -2.33 -16.39
CA SER A 216 -3.32 -2.00 -15.16
C SER A 216 -2.99 -3.22 -14.29
N LEU A 217 -3.53 -4.38 -14.63
CA LEU A 217 -3.37 -5.61 -13.86
C LEU A 217 -1.91 -6.07 -13.78
N GLY A 218 -1.39 -6.24 -12.56
CA GLY A 218 -0.14 -6.93 -12.27
C GLY A 218 1.13 -6.11 -12.54
N LYS A 219 1.10 -4.80 -12.39
CA LYS A 219 2.24 -3.89 -12.67
C LYS A 219 2.97 -3.39 -11.43
N SER A 220 2.27 -3.27 -10.30
CA SER A 220 2.85 -2.89 -9.01
C SER A 220 2.32 -3.83 -7.93
N TRP A 221 3.15 -4.17 -6.95
CA TRP A 221 2.80 -5.13 -5.91
C TRP A 221 3.63 -4.93 -4.65
N ILE A 222 3.28 -5.65 -3.60
CA ILE A 222 4.15 -5.88 -2.45
C ILE A 222 4.50 -7.37 -2.35
N MET A 223 5.69 -7.66 -1.82
CA MET A 223 6.14 -9.02 -1.48
C MET A 223 6.06 -9.16 0.03
N VAL A 224 5.10 -9.94 0.52
CA VAL A 224 4.81 -10.11 1.95
C VAL A 224 5.54 -11.33 2.47
N GLY A 225 6.43 -11.13 3.43
CA GLY A 225 7.15 -12.19 4.14
C GLY A 225 6.33 -12.70 5.32
N ALA A 226 5.64 -13.82 5.17
CA ALA A 226 4.85 -14.44 6.23
C ALA A 226 5.20 -15.93 6.38
N PRO A 227 5.08 -16.52 7.59
CA PRO A 227 5.36 -17.93 7.80
C PRO A 227 4.46 -18.88 7.00
N GLU A 228 3.22 -18.45 6.75
CA GLU A 228 2.21 -19.23 6.02
C GLU A 228 1.20 -18.31 5.34
N LEU A 229 0.50 -18.82 4.32
CA LEU A 229 -0.57 -18.11 3.62
C LEU A 229 -1.90 -18.26 4.38
N SER A 230 -2.00 -17.60 5.52
CA SER A 230 -3.24 -17.51 6.29
C SER A 230 -3.58 -16.04 6.58
N TYR A 231 -4.87 -15.74 6.76
CA TYR A 231 -5.33 -14.36 6.99
C TYR A 231 -4.58 -13.71 8.16
N GLY A 232 -4.54 -14.38 9.31
CA GLY A 232 -3.89 -13.86 10.50
C GLY A 232 -2.37 -13.67 10.31
N SER A 233 -1.69 -14.64 9.67
CA SER A 233 -0.25 -14.55 9.43
C SER A 233 0.11 -13.40 8.49
N VAL A 234 -0.67 -13.21 7.43
CA VAL A 234 -0.50 -12.10 6.48
C VAL A 234 -0.77 -10.75 7.16
N ILE A 235 -1.86 -10.63 7.92
CA ILE A 235 -2.16 -9.37 8.65
C ILE A 235 -1.05 -9.04 9.66
N GLU A 236 -0.51 -10.02 10.38
CA GLU A 236 0.60 -9.77 11.31
C GLU A 236 1.89 -9.32 10.58
N ALA A 237 2.18 -9.88 9.41
CA ALA A 237 3.28 -9.43 8.56
C ALA A 237 3.07 -7.98 8.08
N LEU A 238 1.86 -7.65 7.59
CA LEU A 238 1.51 -6.29 7.18
C LEU A 238 1.64 -5.28 8.33
N LYS A 239 1.16 -5.61 9.52
CA LYS A 239 1.27 -4.75 10.73
C LYS A 239 2.72 -4.45 11.09
N LYS A 240 3.62 -5.41 10.94
CA LYS A 240 5.06 -5.26 11.26
C LYS A 240 5.85 -4.56 10.17
N GLY A 241 5.32 -4.48 8.93
CA GLY A 241 6.05 -4.03 7.76
C GLY A 241 7.00 -5.09 7.19
N ASP A 242 6.69 -6.36 7.44
CA ASP A 242 7.43 -7.51 6.92
C ASP A 242 7.17 -7.72 5.42
N PHE A 243 7.38 -6.67 4.64
CA PHE A 243 7.21 -6.68 3.19
C PHE A 243 8.06 -5.58 2.53
N TYR A 244 8.20 -5.68 1.22
CA TYR A 244 8.71 -4.60 0.38
C TYR A 244 7.81 -4.40 -0.85
N MET A 245 7.77 -3.18 -1.40
CA MET A 245 7.06 -2.91 -2.64
C MET A 245 7.95 -3.11 -3.87
N SER A 246 7.34 -3.50 -4.98
CA SER A 246 7.99 -3.61 -6.27
C SER A 246 7.08 -3.25 -7.45
N CYS A 247 7.72 -2.82 -8.53
CA CYS A 247 7.13 -2.71 -9.87
C CYS A 247 8.08 -3.34 -10.94
N GLY A 248 8.86 -4.34 -10.51
CA GLY A 248 9.81 -5.07 -11.36
C GLY A 248 10.92 -5.76 -10.57
N PRO A 249 11.85 -5.03 -9.93
CA PRO A 249 12.95 -5.64 -9.21
C PRO A 249 12.51 -6.45 -7.98
N GLU A 250 13.25 -7.53 -7.71
CA GLU A 250 13.07 -8.34 -6.50
C GLU A 250 14.23 -8.11 -5.54
N ILE A 251 13.94 -8.07 -4.23
CA ILE A 251 14.94 -8.04 -3.16
C ILE A 251 14.95 -9.44 -2.54
N MET A 252 16.07 -10.15 -2.66
CA MET A 252 16.23 -11.51 -2.14
C MET A 252 16.69 -11.50 -0.68
N ASP A 253 17.56 -10.56 -0.31
CA ASP A 253 17.96 -10.33 1.07
C ASP A 253 18.44 -8.88 1.27
N LEU A 254 18.26 -8.39 2.50
CA LEU A 254 18.68 -7.06 2.92
C LEU A 254 19.07 -7.11 4.40
N TRP A 255 20.35 -6.80 4.70
CA TRP A 255 20.85 -6.89 6.08
C TRP A 255 21.93 -5.86 6.38
N ILE A 256 22.19 -5.67 7.67
CA ILE A 256 23.31 -4.87 8.16
C ILE A 256 24.31 -5.81 8.82
N GLU A 257 25.57 -5.68 8.43
CA GLU A 257 26.70 -6.41 9.00
C GLU A 257 27.98 -5.55 8.95
N GLY A 258 28.70 -5.47 10.06
CA GLY A 258 29.95 -4.74 10.13
C GLY A 258 29.85 -3.24 9.83
N GLY A 259 28.71 -2.59 10.13
CA GLY A 259 28.47 -1.18 9.83
C GLY A 259 28.12 -0.91 8.36
N LYS A 260 27.81 -1.94 7.60
CA LYS A 260 27.45 -1.85 6.18
C LYS A 260 26.07 -2.40 5.94
N LEU A 261 25.29 -1.71 5.09
CA LEU A 261 24.07 -2.23 4.52
C LEU A 261 24.43 -3.08 3.30
N LYS A 262 23.91 -4.29 3.26
CA LYS A 262 24.11 -5.23 2.16
C LYS A 262 22.77 -5.65 1.58
N VAL A 263 22.70 -5.77 0.26
CA VAL A 263 21.50 -6.18 -0.48
C VAL A 263 21.85 -7.19 -1.55
N ILE A 264 21.00 -8.22 -1.70
CA ILE A 264 20.97 -9.12 -2.86
C ILE A 264 19.61 -8.88 -3.56
N CYS A 265 19.65 -8.65 -4.87
CA CYS A 265 18.46 -8.32 -5.65
C CYS A 265 18.52 -8.95 -7.06
N SER A 266 17.40 -8.89 -7.78
CA SER A 266 17.38 -9.12 -9.23
C SER A 266 18.20 -8.05 -9.96
N ASP A 267 18.37 -8.20 -11.27
CA ASP A 267 19.15 -7.29 -12.11
C ASP A 267 18.72 -5.83 -11.94
N ALA A 268 19.63 -4.98 -11.46
CA ALA A 268 19.41 -3.56 -11.24
C ALA A 268 20.50 -2.71 -11.92
N LYS A 269 20.15 -1.53 -12.43
CA LYS A 269 21.14 -0.57 -12.96
C LYS A 269 21.69 0.34 -11.87
N ARG A 270 20.91 0.55 -10.83
CA ARG A 270 21.26 1.43 -9.72
C ARG A 270 20.58 0.96 -8.45
N ILE A 271 21.31 1.03 -7.36
CA ILE A 271 20.80 0.82 -6.00
C ILE A 271 21.07 2.11 -5.23
N ASN A 272 20.02 2.73 -4.70
CA ASN A 272 20.12 3.94 -3.90
C ASN A 272 19.77 3.62 -2.44
N LEU A 273 20.56 4.15 -1.52
CA LEU A 273 20.21 4.29 -0.13
C LEU A 273 19.92 5.76 0.15
N GLU A 274 18.72 6.06 0.56
CA GLU A 274 18.32 7.40 0.99
C GLU A 274 17.94 7.37 2.46
N THR A 275 18.31 8.43 3.18
CA THR A 275 17.85 8.65 4.55
C THR A 275 16.94 9.86 4.59
N HIS A 276 16.33 10.08 5.75
CA HIS A 276 15.73 11.37 6.01
C HIS A 276 16.86 12.44 5.98
N GLY A 277 16.62 13.61 5.45
CA GLY A 277 17.63 14.64 5.30
C GLY A 277 18.39 14.60 3.97
N ARG A 278 19.70 14.95 3.97
CA ARG A 278 20.48 15.19 2.76
C ARG A 278 21.48 14.07 2.43
N ILE A 279 21.53 13.03 3.24
CA ILE A 279 22.50 11.95 3.05
C ILE A 279 21.88 10.89 2.17
N ALA A 280 22.53 10.61 1.05
CA ALA A 280 22.20 9.50 0.17
C ALA A 280 23.49 8.86 -0.36
N ARG A 281 23.41 7.60 -0.71
CA ARG A 281 24.48 6.83 -1.36
C ARG A 281 23.89 6.08 -2.53
N ASN A 282 24.68 5.85 -3.55
CA ASN A 282 24.29 5.00 -4.67
C ASN A 282 25.41 4.05 -5.10
N VAL A 283 25.00 2.91 -5.63
CA VAL A 283 25.85 1.99 -6.36
C VAL A 283 25.28 1.89 -7.78
N ILE A 284 26.11 2.13 -8.78
CA ILE A 284 25.71 2.17 -10.19
C ILE A 284 26.47 1.09 -10.94
N ALA A 285 25.77 0.31 -11.75
CA ALA A 285 26.37 -0.68 -12.62
C ALA A 285 27.31 -0.01 -13.63
N LYS A 286 28.50 -0.61 -13.86
CA LYS A 286 29.47 -0.15 -14.84
C LYS A 286 29.23 -0.83 -16.20
N ASP A 287 29.61 -0.16 -17.28
CA ASP A 287 29.79 -0.72 -18.64
C ASP A 287 28.58 -1.58 -19.12
N ASN A 288 27.37 -1.08 -19.02
CA ASN A 288 26.14 -1.81 -19.39
C ASN A 288 25.86 -3.10 -18.60
N ASN A 289 26.63 -3.43 -17.57
CA ASN A 289 26.39 -4.55 -16.68
C ASN A 289 25.16 -4.33 -15.79
N TRP A 290 24.85 -5.33 -14.99
CA TRP A 290 23.80 -5.32 -13.97
C TRP A 290 24.40 -5.51 -12.59
N LEU A 291 23.81 -4.86 -11.60
CA LEU A 291 24.03 -5.14 -10.18
C LEU A 291 23.06 -6.23 -9.76
N ARG A 292 23.56 -7.20 -9.01
CA ARG A 292 22.76 -8.21 -8.30
C ARG A 292 22.99 -8.16 -6.82
N GLU A 293 23.98 -7.41 -6.41
CA GLU A 293 24.32 -7.15 -5.02
C GLU A 293 24.94 -5.75 -4.89
N ALA A 294 24.84 -5.18 -3.69
CA ALA A 294 25.52 -3.96 -3.32
C ALA A 294 25.84 -3.93 -1.84
N GLU A 295 26.87 -3.20 -1.51
CA GLU A 295 27.29 -2.89 -0.15
C GLU A 295 27.43 -1.38 0.00
N VAL A 296 26.82 -0.82 1.06
CA VAL A 296 26.87 0.63 1.36
C VAL A 296 27.37 0.80 2.80
N ASP A 297 28.45 1.56 2.97
CA ASP A 297 28.98 1.90 4.29
C ASP A 297 28.00 2.86 5.00
N LEU A 298 27.67 2.52 6.25
CA LEU A 298 26.73 3.28 7.10
C LEU A 298 27.43 4.20 8.10
N THR A 299 28.76 4.25 8.15
CA THR A 299 29.52 5.01 9.15
C THR A 299 29.09 6.47 9.19
N ASP A 300 29.02 7.11 8.03
CA ASP A 300 28.60 8.52 7.92
C ASP A 300 27.15 8.77 8.37
N PHE A 301 26.30 7.75 8.39
CA PHE A 301 24.91 7.86 8.82
C PHE A 301 24.77 7.73 10.34
N ILE A 302 25.61 6.89 10.95
CA ILE A 302 25.56 6.58 12.39
C ILE A 302 26.09 7.77 13.19
N ASP A 303 27.17 8.39 12.74
CA ASP A 303 27.79 9.49 13.47
C ASP A 303 26.92 10.76 13.51
N LYS A 304 26.08 10.99 12.49
CA LYS A 304 25.16 12.13 12.43
C LYS A 304 23.85 11.93 13.20
N VAL A 305 23.45 10.68 13.45
CA VAL A 305 22.24 10.36 14.27
C VAL A 305 22.54 10.45 15.77
N LYS A 306 23.79 10.47 16.18
CA LYS A 306 24.19 10.61 17.59
C LYS A 306 24.28 12.06 18.08
N GLU A 307 24.16 13.03 17.16
CA GLU A 307 24.23 14.46 17.46
C GLU A 307 22.85 15.15 17.60
N ASP A 308 21.76 14.44 17.31
CA ASP A 308 20.37 14.85 17.50
C ASP A 308 19.70 14.00 18.62
#